data_344986b3b5ef848f47f601ea2eb12fc8
#
_entry.id   344986b3b5ef848f47f601ea2eb12fc8
#
_cell.length_a   1.000
_cell.length_b   1.000
_cell.length_c   1.000
_cell.angle_alpha   90.00
_cell.angle_beta   90.00
_cell.angle_gamma   90.00
#
_symmetry.space_group_name_H-M   'P 1'
#
loop_
_entity.id
_entity.type
_entity.pdbx_description
1 polymer ?
#
loop_
_entity_poly.entity_id
_entity_poly.type
_entity_poly.pdbx_seq_one_letter_code
_entity_poly.pdbx_strand_id
1 'polypeptide(L)'
;MGKKLDVREFQCDLIKVLDGDTIDCYIDLGFDLKIKKRIRYMGIDTWESRTRDLDEKKKGLAAKARNKELLEAGKFKLKSFGTGKFGRVLGEVFVSPEFVGSHITECIANPDSGIDLSIDGWVSVNDVLIEEGHAYDYHGGKKKDFKKEIKEEKEKANESIKEV
;
A
#
# COMPACT_ATOMS: atom_id res chain seq x y z
N MET A 1 -15.93 -14.91 -22.61
CA MET A 1 -16.18 -15.21 -21.20
C MET A 1 -15.25 -14.43 -20.33
N GLY A 2 -15.78 -13.57 -19.50
CA GLY A 2 -14.98 -12.77 -18.60
C GLY A 2 -14.19 -13.63 -17.64
N LYS A 3 -12.90 -13.36 -17.52
CA LYS A 3 -12.10 -13.95 -16.45
C LYS A 3 -12.78 -13.63 -15.12
N LYS A 4 -13.23 -14.63 -14.39
CA LYS A 4 -13.63 -14.43 -13.01
C LYS A 4 -12.43 -13.85 -12.28
N LEU A 5 -12.59 -12.64 -11.77
CA LEU A 5 -11.63 -12.11 -10.83
C LEU A 5 -11.69 -13.00 -9.58
N ASP A 6 -10.68 -13.83 -9.42
CA ASP A 6 -10.51 -14.62 -8.21
C ASP A 6 -10.07 -13.68 -7.08
N VAL A 7 -11.02 -12.90 -6.60
CA VAL A 7 -10.78 -12.04 -5.44
C VAL A 7 -10.90 -12.91 -4.21
N ARG A 8 -9.76 -13.38 -3.72
CA ARG A 8 -9.69 -14.22 -2.51
C ARG A 8 -8.86 -13.56 -1.46
N GLU A 9 -9.23 -13.77 -0.21
CA GLU A 9 -8.45 -13.38 0.95
C GLU A 9 -7.59 -14.56 1.40
N PHE A 10 -6.31 -14.28 1.64
CA PHE A 10 -5.35 -15.27 2.11
C PHE A 10 -4.66 -14.76 3.36
N GLN A 11 -4.33 -15.68 4.26
CA GLN A 11 -3.42 -15.36 5.36
C GLN A 11 -1.99 -15.45 4.85
N CYS A 12 -1.15 -14.51 5.27
CA CYS A 12 0.22 -14.41 4.80
C CYS A 12 1.19 -14.18 5.95
N ASP A 13 2.42 -14.65 5.75
CA ASP A 13 3.55 -14.36 6.63
C ASP A 13 4.56 -13.49 5.90
N LEU A 14 4.95 -12.37 6.50
CA LEU A 14 5.90 -11.45 5.91
C LEU A 14 7.30 -12.06 5.87
N ILE A 15 7.97 -11.96 4.73
CA ILE A 15 9.39 -12.30 4.59
C ILE A 15 10.22 -11.02 4.67
N LYS A 16 9.90 -10.02 3.83
CA LYS A 16 10.69 -8.81 3.70
C LYS A 16 9.88 -7.68 3.10
N VAL A 17 10.06 -6.49 3.63
CA VAL A 17 9.55 -5.26 3.00
C VAL A 17 10.62 -4.74 2.04
N LEU A 18 10.26 -4.60 0.77
CA LEU A 18 11.18 -4.12 -0.28
C LEU A 18 11.07 -2.63 -0.48
N ASP A 19 9.82 -2.12 -0.49
CA ASP A 19 9.52 -0.71 -0.69
C ASP A 19 8.22 -0.35 0.04
N GLY A 20 7.79 0.90 -0.04
CA GLY A 20 6.54 1.34 0.56
C GLY A 20 5.30 0.62 0.00
N ASP A 21 5.40 0.05 -1.19
CA ASP A 21 4.29 -0.59 -1.89
C ASP A 21 4.58 -2.01 -2.38
N THR A 22 5.69 -2.60 -1.93
CA THR A 22 6.13 -3.93 -2.39
C THR A 22 6.72 -4.73 -1.25
N ILE A 23 6.26 -5.98 -1.10
CA ILE A 23 6.73 -6.91 -0.08
C ILE A 23 6.94 -8.30 -0.66
N ASP A 24 7.78 -9.08 -0.01
CA ASP A 24 7.86 -10.53 -0.22
C ASP A 24 7.21 -11.24 0.96
N CYS A 25 6.43 -12.26 0.69
CA CYS A 25 5.71 -13.01 1.72
C CYS A 25 5.47 -14.46 1.32
N TYR A 26 5.08 -15.26 2.30
CA TYR A 26 4.48 -16.56 2.09
C TYR A 26 2.97 -16.41 2.12
N ILE A 27 2.29 -16.91 1.10
CA ILE A 27 0.83 -16.95 1.03
C ILE A 27 0.39 -18.36 1.45
N ASP A 28 -0.47 -18.44 2.45
CA ASP A 28 -1.05 -19.70 2.91
C ASP A 28 -2.21 -20.09 2.00
N LEU A 29 -2.05 -21.20 1.27
CA LEU A 29 -3.07 -21.71 0.35
C LEU A 29 -3.98 -22.75 1.01
N GLY A 30 -3.79 -23.03 2.30
CA GLY A 30 -4.46 -24.12 2.97
C GLY A 30 -3.76 -25.45 2.75
N PHE A 31 -4.23 -26.49 3.46
CA PHE A 31 -3.66 -27.83 3.34
C PHE A 31 -2.13 -27.90 3.62
N ASP A 32 -1.64 -27.03 4.50
CA ASP A 32 -0.20 -26.89 4.82
C ASP A 32 0.65 -26.43 3.63
N LEU A 33 0.03 -25.87 2.59
CA LEU A 33 0.73 -25.35 1.42
C LEU A 33 0.94 -23.84 1.54
N LYS A 34 2.18 -23.42 1.41
CA LYS A 34 2.57 -22.00 1.37
C LYS A 34 3.42 -21.74 0.15
N ILE A 35 3.17 -20.64 -0.55
CA ILE A 35 4.00 -20.22 -1.68
C ILE A 35 4.64 -18.88 -1.38
N LYS A 36 5.88 -18.71 -1.82
CA LYS A 36 6.58 -17.44 -1.74
C LYS A 36 6.18 -16.59 -2.94
N LYS A 37 5.69 -15.37 -2.68
CA LYS A 37 5.31 -14.41 -3.73
C LYS A 37 5.73 -13.00 -3.36
N ARG A 38 5.99 -12.21 -4.40
CA ARG A 38 6.16 -10.77 -4.28
C ARG A 38 4.79 -10.11 -4.50
N ILE A 39 4.41 -9.25 -3.58
CA ILE A 39 3.14 -8.53 -3.62
C ILE A 39 3.42 -7.07 -3.98
N ARG A 40 2.76 -6.57 -5.01
CA ARG A 40 2.69 -5.16 -5.35
C ARG A 40 1.33 -4.64 -4.85
N TYR A 41 1.33 -3.62 -4.01
CA TYR A 41 0.09 -3.05 -3.49
C TYR A 41 -0.72 -2.45 -4.63
N MET A 42 -1.95 -2.93 -4.80
CA MET A 42 -2.81 -2.51 -5.89
C MET A 42 -3.40 -1.11 -5.64
N GLY A 43 -3.49 -0.32 -6.69
CA GLY A 43 -4.16 0.97 -6.66
C GLY A 43 -3.37 2.11 -6.06
N ILE A 44 -2.12 1.87 -5.64
CA ILE A 44 -1.27 2.91 -5.07
C ILE A 44 0.13 2.90 -5.67
N ASP A 45 0.81 4.02 -5.55
CA ASP A 45 2.24 4.13 -5.83
C ASP A 45 2.91 4.94 -4.72
N THR A 46 4.06 4.50 -4.27
CA THR A 46 4.86 5.21 -3.26
C THR A 46 6.12 5.79 -3.91
N TRP A 47 6.79 6.68 -3.18
CA TRP A 47 8.07 7.22 -3.61
C TRP A 47 9.13 6.11 -3.63
N GLU A 48 10.05 6.19 -4.59
CA GLU A 48 11.12 5.21 -4.70
C GLU A 48 12.19 5.45 -3.62
N SER A 49 12.55 4.37 -2.91
CA SER A 49 13.62 4.42 -1.92
C SER A 49 15.02 4.26 -2.53
N ARG A 50 15.10 3.80 -3.78
CA ARG A 50 16.36 3.54 -4.50
C ARG A 50 16.61 4.54 -5.64
N THR A 51 16.44 5.81 -5.36
CA THR A 51 16.66 6.89 -6.34
C THR A 51 17.88 7.70 -5.96
N ARG A 52 18.46 8.42 -6.94
CA ARG A 52 19.54 9.38 -6.72
C ARG A 52 19.05 10.73 -6.23
N ASP A 53 17.77 11.03 -6.40
CA ASP A 53 17.14 12.23 -5.86
C ASP A 53 16.98 12.07 -4.34
N LEU A 54 17.69 12.90 -3.58
CA LEU A 54 17.73 12.79 -2.12
C LEU A 54 16.36 13.05 -1.47
N ASP A 55 15.57 13.98 -1.99
CA ASP A 55 14.25 14.29 -1.46
C ASP A 55 13.28 13.14 -1.72
N GLU A 56 13.29 12.61 -2.93
CA GLU A 56 12.49 11.45 -3.31
C GLU A 56 12.88 10.21 -2.48
N LYS A 57 14.19 9.98 -2.32
CA LYS A 57 14.72 8.88 -1.53
C LYS A 57 14.26 8.97 -0.08
N LYS A 58 14.29 10.15 0.52
CA LYS A 58 13.84 10.38 1.89
C LYS A 58 12.38 10.02 2.07
N LYS A 59 11.52 10.43 1.13
CA LYS A 59 10.10 10.09 1.13
C LYS A 59 9.86 8.60 0.91
N GLY A 60 10.62 7.99 0.00
CA GLY A 60 10.56 6.56 -0.27
C GLY A 60 10.96 5.73 0.95
N LEU A 61 12.03 6.13 1.65
CA LEU A 61 12.46 5.47 2.88
C LEU A 61 11.43 5.64 4.00
N ALA A 62 10.78 6.79 4.09
CA ALA A 62 9.71 7.02 5.07
C ALA A 62 8.51 6.11 4.80
N ALA A 63 8.09 5.98 3.55
CA ALA A 63 7.01 5.07 3.16
C ALA A 63 7.36 3.61 3.46
N LYS A 64 8.57 3.20 3.14
CA LYS A 64 9.09 1.86 3.45
C LYS A 64 9.11 1.59 4.95
N ALA A 65 9.57 2.54 5.76
CA ALA A 65 9.60 2.42 7.22
C ALA A 65 8.19 2.29 7.80
N ARG A 66 7.24 3.08 7.31
CA ARG A 66 5.85 3.00 7.74
C ARG A 66 5.23 1.65 7.37
N ASN A 67 5.50 1.14 6.18
CA ASN A 67 5.05 -0.18 5.76
C ASN A 67 5.58 -1.27 6.70
N LYS A 68 6.85 -1.19 7.09
CA LYS A 68 7.45 -2.11 8.08
C LYS A 68 6.74 -2.05 9.43
N GLU A 69 6.42 -0.86 9.91
CA GLU A 69 5.69 -0.68 11.17
C GLU A 69 4.30 -1.33 11.12
N LEU A 70 3.58 -1.11 10.03
CA LEU A 70 2.25 -1.67 9.83
C LEU A 70 2.27 -3.20 9.78
N LEU A 71 3.36 -3.78 9.28
CA LEU A 71 3.54 -5.23 9.15
C LEU A 71 4.38 -5.84 10.28
N GLU A 72 4.58 -5.12 11.38
CA GLU A 72 5.43 -5.54 12.49
C GLU A 72 5.07 -6.89 13.08
N ALA A 73 3.79 -7.24 13.10
CA ALA A 73 3.34 -8.56 13.57
C ALA A 73 3.84 -9.72 12.70
N GLY A 74 4.31 -9.45 11.50
CA GLY A 74 4.75 -10.46 10.54
C GLY A 74 3.63 -11.24 9.89
N LYS A 75 2.38 -11.04 10.31
CA LYS A 75 1.19 -11.69 9.77
C LYS A 75 0.21 -10.64 9.27
N PHE A 76 -0.37 -10.90 8.12
CA PHE A 76 -1.34 -10.01 7.51
C PHE A 76 -2.31 -10.80 6.63
N LYS A 77 -3.37 -10.13 6.17
CA LYS A 77 -4.30 -10.68 5.19
C LYS A 77 -4.07 -10.02 3.84
N LEU A 78 -4.15 -10.81 2.79
CA LEU A 78 -4.01 -10.37 1.42
C LEU A 78 -5.31 -10.61 0.68
N LYS A 79 -5.84 -9.55 0.08
CA LYS A 79 -6.92 -9.66 -0.91
C LYS A 79 -6.27 -9.61 -2.29
N SER A 80 -6.27 -10.76 -2.99
CA SER A 80 -5.58 -10.88 -4.28
C SER A 80 -6.49 -10.44 -5.42
N PHE A 81 -5.94 -9.63 -6.32
CA PHE A 81 -6.61 -9.18 -7.55
C PHE A 81 -5.99 -9.79 -8.82
N GLY A 82 -5.09 -10.76 -8.65
CA GLY A 82 -4.47 -11.44 -9.77
C GLY A 82 -2.97 -11.18 -9.87
N THR A 83 -2.38 -11.60 -10.97
CA THR A 83 -0.95 -11.45 -11.22
C THR A 83 -0.70 -10.30 -12.19
N GLY A 84 0.16 -9.38 -11.78
CA GLY A 84 0.58 -8.26 -12.61
C GLY A 84 1.83 -8.57 -13.40
N LYS A 85 2.47 -7.52 -13.91
CA LYS A 85 3.73 -7.61 -14.65
C LYS A 85 4.82 -8.25 -13.79
N PHE A 86 5.72 -9.00 -14.44
CA PHE A 86 6.87 -9.67 -13.78
C PHE A 86 6.48 -10.72 -12.74
N GLY A 87 5.28 -11.30 -12.83
CA GLY A 87 4.82 -12.34 -11.91
C GLY A 87 4.51 -11.89 -10.50
N ARG A 88 4.42 -10.58 -10.26
CA ARG A 88 4.03 -10.05 -8.96
C ARG A 88 2.52 -10.19 -8.75
N VAL A 89 2.12 -10.54 -7.55
CA VAL A 89 0.71 -10.56 -7.18
C VAL A 89 0.26 -9.12 -6.90
N LEU A 90 -0.85 -8.71 -7.49
CA LEU A 90 -1.48 -7.43 -7.19
C LEU A 90 -2.47 -7.64 -6.06
N GLY A 91 -2.35 -6.86 -4.99
CA GLY A 91 -3.21 -7.07 -3.83
C GLY A 91 -3.36 -5.89 -2.90
N GLU A 92 -4.36 -6.02 -2.07
CA GLU A 92 -4.60 -5.14 -0.94
C GLU A 92 -4.23 -5.89 0.34
N VAL A 93 -3.43 -5.24 1.18
CA VAL A 93 -2.91 -5.83 2.42
C VAL A 93 -3.67 -5.26 3.61
N PHE A 94 -4.09 -6.14 4.53
CA PHE A 94 -4.83 -5.76 5.72
C PHE A 94 -4.09 -6.21 6.97
N VAL A 95 -4.04 -5.32 7.97
CA VAL A 95 -3.42 -5.60 9.27
C VAL A 95 -4.40 -5.34 10.40
N SER A 96 -4.14 -5.95 11.56
CA SER A 96 -4.95 -5.72 12.76
C SER A 96 -4.95 -4.24 13.15
N PRO A 97 -6.09 -3.68 13.62
CA PRO A 97 -6.18 -2.26 14.00
C PRO A 97 -5.16 -1.81 15.04
N GLU A 98 -4.66 -2.71 15.87
CA GLU A 98 -3.66 -2.38 16.90
C GLU A 98 -2.33 -1.89 16.34
N PHE A 99 -2.03 -2.16 15.06
CA PHE A 99 -0.76 -1.79 14.41
C PHE A 99 -0.82 -0.47 13.64
N VAL A 100 -2.00 0.13 13.48
CA VAL A 100 -2.17 1.32 12.61
C VAL A 100 -2.00 2.65 13.32
N GLY A 101 -2.10 2.67 14.65
CA GLY A 101 -1.98 3.88 15.45
C GLY A 101 -3.30 4.59 15.70
N SER A 102 -3.30 5.48 16.71
CA SER A 102 -4.52 6.17 17.17
C SER A 102 -5.13 7.09 16.12
N HIS A 103 -4.30 7.78 15.33
CA HIS A 103 -4.78 8.67 14.27
C HIS A 103 -5.62 7.91 13.23
N ILE A 104 -5.13 6.78 12.78
CA ILE A 104 -5.85 5.94 11.81
C ILE A 104 -7.11 5.33 12.45
N THR A 105 -7.04 4.94 13.70
CA THR A 105 -8.20 4.43 14.44
C THR A 105 -9.31 5.50 14.49
N GLU A 106 -8.96 6.75 14.70
CA GLU A 106 -9.91 7.87 14.66
C GLU A 106 -10.48 8.08 13.26
N CYS A 107 -9.64 7.99 12.23
CA CYS A 107 -10.08 8.09 10.83
C CYS A 107 -11.09 7.00 10.47
N ILE A 108 -10.88 5.77 10.93
CA ILE A 108 -11.77 4.63 10.66
C ILE A 108 -13.15 4.84 11.28
N ALA A 109 -13.21 5.50 12.44
CA ALA A 109 -14.49 5.83 13.10
C ALA A 109 -15.32 6.82 12.27
N ASN A 110 -14.72 7.54 11.33
CA ASN A 110 -15.42 8.43 10.42
C ASN A 110 -15.86 7.66 9.17
N PRO A 111 -17.18 7.56 8.87
CA PRO A 111 -17.67 6.82 7.70
C PRO A 111 -17.19 7.40 6.37
N ASP A 112 -16.71 8.64 6.33
CA ASP A 112 -16.23 9.29 5.11
C ASP A 112 -14.71 9.13 4.89
N SER A 113 -14.02 8.35 5.73
CA SER A 113 -12.56 8.24 5.67
C SER A 113 -12.02 7.57 4.40
N GLY A 114 -12.82 6.73 3.76
CA GLY A 114 -12.38 5.99 2.58
C GLY A 114 -11.39 4.86 2.85
N ILE A 115 -11.10 4.56 4.11
CA ILE A 115 -10.21 3.46 4.47
C ILE A 115 -10.99 2.15 4.48
N ASP A 116 -10.58 1.21 3.63
CA ASP A 116 -11.19 -0.12 3.54
C ASP A 116 -10.90 -0.96 4.77
N LEU A 117 -11.90 -1.72 5.17
CA LEU A 117 -11.79 -2.73 6.21
C LEU A 117 -12.07 -4.12 5.63
N SER A 118 -11.36 -5.13 6.11
CA SER A 118 -11.67 -6.52 5.79
C SER A 118 -12.95 -6.95 6.52
N ILE A 119 -13.46 -8.14 6.19
CA ILE A 119 -14.68 -8.70 6.79
C ILE A 119 -14.60 -8.76 8.32
N ASP A 120 -13.43 -9.04 8.87
CA ASP A 120 -13.20 -9.10 10.32
C ASP A 120 -12.60 -7.83 10.92
N GLY A 121 -12.69 -6.70 10.20
CA GLY A 121 -12.31 -5.39 10.71
C GLY A 121 -10.84 -5.05 10.66
N TRP A 122 -10.03 -5.82 9.92
CA TRP A 122 -8.63 -5.47 9.69
C TRP A 122 -8.52 -4.31 8.69
N VAL A 123 -7.50 -3.50 8.83
CA VAL A 123 -7.37 -2.20 8.16
C VAL A 123 -6.48 -2.31 6.93
N SER A 124 -6.91 -1.69 5.82
CA SER A 124 -6.13 -1.66 4.57
C SER A 124 -4.85 -0.85 4.74
N VAL A 125 -3.72 -1.50 4.59
CA VAL A 125 -2.40 -0.85 4.57
C VAL A 125 -2.28 0.09 3.36
N ASN A 126 -2.83 -0.31 2.22
CA ASN A 126 -2.85 0.52 1.01
C ASN A 126 -3.48 1.89 1.30
N ASP A 127 -4.64 1.88 1.95
CA ASP A 127 -5.38 3.11 2.26
C ASP A 127 -4.72 3.92 3.38
N VAL A 128 -4.13 3.27 4.37
CA VAL A 128 -3.37 3.94 5.43
C VAL A 128 -2.19 4.73 4.84
N LEU A 129 -1.47 4.15 3.90
CA LEU A 129 -0.35 4.80 3.25
C LEU A 129 -0.78 6.04 2.45
N ILE A 130 -1.95 5.98 1.81
CA ILE A 130 -2.54 7.13 1.12
C ILE A 130 -2.93 8.22 2.14
N GLU A 131 -3.65 7.85 3.19
CA GLU A 131 -4.13 8.78 4.22
C GLU A 131 -2.98 9.52 4.89
N GLU A 132 -1.86 8.85 5.12
CA GLU A 132 -0.69 9.44 5.75
C GLU A 132 0.25 10.17 4.78
N GLY A 133 -0.10 10.21 3.49
CA GLY A 133 0.69 10.92 2.48
C GLY A 133 1.92 10.18 1.98
N HIS A 134 2.05 8.89 2.29
CA HIS A 134 3.17 8.07 1.81
C HIS A 134 2.94 7.48 0.42
N ALA A 135 1.70 7.46 -0.04
CA ALA A 135 1.31 6.88 -1.31
C ALA A 135 0.22 7.71 -1.98
N TYR A 136 0.07 7.50 -3.27
CA TYR A 136 -0.95 8.15 -4.10
C TYR A 136 -1.80 7.09 -4.79
N ASP A 137 -3.06 7.44 -5.09
CA ASP A 137 -3.91 6.61 -5.92
C ASP A 137 -3.28 6.42 -7.30
N TYR A 138 -3.14 5.16 -7.70
CA TYR A 138 -2.54 4.81 -8.98
C TYR A 138 -3.35 3.70 -9.64
N HIS A 139 -4.04 4.03 -10.73
CA HIS A 139 -4.93 3.12 -11.43
C HIS A 139 -4.37 2.65 -12.79
N GLY A 140 -3.07 2.35 -12.85
CA GLY A 140 -2.45 1.81 -14.04
C GLY A 140 -1.96 2.84 -15.06
N GLY A 141 -1.90 4.11 -14.69
CA GLY A 141 -1.26 5.16 -15.49
C GLY A 141 0.26 4.99 -15.56
N LYS A 142 0.91 5.75 -16.41
CA LYS A 142 2.36 5.74 -16.49
C LYS A 142 2.95 6.39 -15.23
N LYS A 143 3.86 5.71 -14.58
CA LYS A 143 4.54 6.17 -13.37
C LYS A 143 5.15 7.57 -13.51
N LYS A 144 5.62 7.90 -14.72
CA LYS A 144 6.20 9.20 -15.05
C LYS A 144 5.19 10.35 -15.02
N ASP A 145 3.97 10.13 -15.48
CA ASP A 145 2.89 11.12 -15.47
C ASP A 145 2.39 11.37 -14.05
N PHE A 146 2.33 10.33 -13.25
CA PHE A 146 1.97 10.38 -11.84
C PHE A 146 2.90 11.29 -11.02
N LYS A 147 4.21 11.15 -11.20
CA LYS A 147 5.21 12.01 -10.53
C LYS A 147 5.08 13.48 -10.95
N LYS A 148 4.71 13.74 -12.20
CA LYS A 148 4.49 15.08 -12.71
C LYS A 148 3.25 15.73 -12.09
N GLU A 149 2.15 15.00 -11.98
CA GLU A 149 0.93 15.47 -11.32
C GLU A 149 1.18 15.85 -9.86
N ILE A 150 1.95 15.04 -9.15
CA ILE A 150 2.32 15.32 -7.77
C ILE A 150 3.12 16.60 -7.63
N LYS A 151 4.07 16.85 -8.54
CA LYS A 151 4.84 18.09 -8.55
C LYS A 151 3.93 19.32 -8.81
N GLU A 152 3.00 19.20 -9.75
CA GLU A 152 2.05 20.26 -10.06
C GLU A 152 1.13 20.56 -8.88
N GLU A 153 0.64 19.55 -8.19
CA GLU A 153 -0.17 19.72 -6.98
C GLU A 153 0.59 20.41 -5.85
N LYS A 154 1.85 20.04 -5.65
CA LYS A 154 2.71 20.69 -4.66
C LYS A 154 3.01 22.14 -5.00
N GLU A 155 3.25 22.45 -6.24
CA GLU A 155 3.47 23.82 -6.71
C GLU A 155 2.22 24.66 -6.50
N LYS A 156 1.03 24.16 -6.82
CA LYS A 156 -0.25 24.81 -6.56
C LYS A 156 -0.49 25.06 -5.07
N ALA A 157 -0.20 24.08 -4.23
CA ALA A 157 -0.32 24.21 -2.78
C ALA A 157 0.63 25.28 -2.24
N ASN A 158 1.86 25.35 -2.73
CA ASN A 158 2.83 26.38 -2.36
C ASN A 158 2.43 27.76 -2.84
N GLU A 159 1.87 27.89 -4.02
CA GLU A 159 1.34 29.17 -4.54
C GLU A 159 0.17 29.67 -3.71
N SER A 160 -0.76 28.78 -3.31
CA SER A 160 -1.88 29.13 -2.42
C SER A 160 -1.40 29.66 -1.07
N ILE A 161 -0.32 29.11 -0.53
CA ILE A 161 0.27 29.56 0.74
C ILE A 161 0.95 30.92 0.58
N LYS A 162 1.53 31.20 -0.58
CA LYS A 162 2.22 32.48 -0.85
C LYS A 162 1.26 33.65 -1.09
N GLU A 163 0.02 33.42 -1.46
CA GLU A 163 -1.00 34.44 -1.69
C GLU A 163 -1.72 34.89 -0.41
N VAL A 164 -1.44 34.26 0.71
CA VAL A 164 -1.95 34.64 2.02
C VAL A 164 -0.86 35.44 2.75
#